data_4e2b1ab21c5b8d35508cbdfa829cddb7
#
_entry.id   4e2b1ab21c5b8d35508cbdfa829cddb7
#
_cell.length_a   1.000
_cell.length_b   1.000
_cell.length_c   1.000
_cell.angle_alpha   90.00
_cell.angle_beta   90.00
_cell.angle_gamma   90.00
#
_symmetry.space_group_name_H-M   'P 1'
#
loop_
_entity.id
_entity.type
_entity.pdbx_description
1 polymer ?
#
loop_
_entity_poly.entity_id
_entity_poly.type
_entity_poly.pdbx_seq_one_letter_code
_entity_poly.pdbx_strand_id
1 'polypeptide(L)'
;GQTMNPSVRDILEAVESAGAKHTIILPNNKNVIATAEQVVKAKNGVYVVPSDSVPRGVAAMLAFNPEESAENNLASMNSALAGIVAIEVTKAVRPATVDKLKVAAGQYIGLLEGKIVAAGEVPEQVLESALALAGMSPSHVVTLYLGAAADRDDAEALSQRLEQRHPGIQVDLVDGGQPHYHYLASVE
;
A
#
# COMPACT_ATOMS: atom_id res chain seq x y z
N GLY A 1 -9.80 -8.81 7.55
CA GLY A 1 -10.40 -7.59 7.07
C GLY A 1 -10.21 -6.48 8.08
N GLN A 2 -9.85 -5.32 7.62
CA GLN A 2 -9.73 -4.14 8.47
C GLN A 2 -11.10 -3.83 9.08
N THR A 3 -11.17 -3.72 10.38
CA THR A 3 -12.43 -3.62 11.13
C THR A 3 -12.93 -2.18 11.34
N MET A 4 -12.17 -1.16 10.85
CA MET A 4 -12.48 0.25 11.07
C MET A 4 -12.32 1.05 9.76
N ASN A 5 -13.24 0.81 8.83
CA ASN A 5 -13.35 1.69 7.67
C ASN A 5 -14.11 2.97 8.10
N PRO A 6 -13.63 4.17 7.73
CA PRO A 6 -14.31 5.42 8.06
C PRO A 6 -15.68 5.47 7.39
N SER A 7 -16.65 6.06 8.08
CA SER A 7 -17.94 6.39 7.52
C SER A 7 -17.85 7.66 6.64
N VAL A 8 -18.88 7.92 5.83
CA VAL A 8 -19.01 9.18 5.09
C VAL A 8 -18.89 10.39 6.02
N ARG A 9 -19.47 10.28 7.21
CA ARG A 9 -19.43 11.34 8.22
C ARG A 9 -18.01 11.60 8.72
N ASP A 10 -17.26 10.53 9.04
CA ASP A 10 -15.88 10.66 9.53
C ASP A 10 -15.00 11.36 8.49
N ILE A 11 -15.17 11.01 7.21
CA ILE A 11 -14.41 11.64 6.12
C ILE A 11 -14.85 13.10 5.93
N LEU A 12 -16.15 13.40 6.01
CA LEU A 12 -16.65 14.79 5.92
C LEU A 12 -16.10 15.67 7.04
N GLU A 13 -16.09 15.16 8.28
CA GLU A 13 -15.54 15.87 9.44
C GLU A 13 -14.04 16.15 9.24
N ALA A 14 -13.28 15.20 8.70
CA ALA A 14 -11.86 15.39 8.39
C ALA A 14 -11.65 16.44 7.29
N VAL A 15 -12.45 16.42 6.22
CA VAL A 15 -12.42 17.41 5.14
C VAL A 15 -12.76 18.82 5.67
N GLU A 16 -13.74 18.94 6.56
CA GLU A 16 -14.11 20.20 7.18
C GLU A 16 -13.03 20.75 8.08
N SER A 17 -12.41 19.87 8.87
CA SER A 17 -11.31 20.22 9.75
C SER A 17 -10.07 20.71 8.98
N ALA A 18 -9.85 20.23 7.77
CA ALA A 18 -8.75 20.69 6.91
C ALA A 18 -8.90 22.15 6.47
N GLY A 19 -10.13 22.69 6.39
CA GLY A 19 -10.42 24.08 6.08
C GLY A 19 -9.90 24.55 4.71
N ALA A 20 -9.55 23.62 3.81
CA ALA A 20 -8.96 23.91 2.52
C ALA A 20 -10.03 24.17 1.44
N LYS A 21 -9.70 25.02 0.46
CA LYS A 21 -10.56 25.29 -0.71
C LYS A 21 -10.71 24.03 -1.57
N HIS A 22 -9.65 23.25 -1.70
CA HIS A 22 -9.60 21.99 -2.44
C HIS A 22 -9.00 20.91 -1.53
N THR A 23 -9.65 19.77 -1.45
CA THR A 23 -9.19 18.62 -0.66
C THR A 23 -9.14 17.38 -1.54
N ILE A 24 -8.00 16.70 -1.58
CA ILE A 24 -7.82 15.43 -2.29
C ILE A 24 -7.77 14.31 -1.25
N ILE A 25 -8.64 13.32 -1.38
CA ILE A 25 -8.72 12.16 -0.50
C ILE A 25 -7.96 11.02 -1.14
N LEU A 26 -7.05 10.40 -0.37
CA LEU A 26 -6.35 9.16 -0.68
C LEU A 26 -6.86 8.06 0.26
N PRO A 27 -7.79 7.20 -0.19
CA PRO A 27 -8.38 6.17 0.67
C PRO A 27 -7.38 5.11 1.16
N ASN A 28 -6.38 4.78 0.37
CA ASN A 28 -5.34 3.77 0.63
C ASN A 28 -5.90 2.39 1.01
N ASN A 29 -7.16 2.15 0.64
CA ASN A 29 -7.88 0.92 0.90
C ASN A 29 -9.08 0.83 -0.06
N LYS A 30 -9.16 -0.26 -0.82
CA LYS A 30 -10.23 -0.49 -1.79
C LYS A 30 -11.65 -0.41 -1.19
N ASN A 31 -11.80 -0.78 0.09
CA ASN A 31 -13.10 -0.76 0.77
C ASN A 31 -13.56 0.66 1.15
N VAL A 32 -12.65 1.63 1.15
CA VAL A 32 -12.92 3.03 1.52
C VAL A 32 -13.21 3.89 0.30
N ILE A 33 -12.79 3.48 -0.91
CA ILE A 33 -12.93 4.26 -2.13
C ILE A 33 -14.40 4.69 -2.35
N ALA A 34 -15.34 3.74 -2.30
CA ALA A 34 -16.75 4.04 -2.51
C ALA A 34 -17.33 5.02 -1.47
N THR A 35 -16.84 4.94 -0.22
CA THR A 35 -17.24 5.87 0.85
C THR A 35 -16.69 7.28 0.58
N ALA A 36 -15.44 7.39 0.15
CA ALA A 36 -14.81 8.64 -0.22
C ALA A 36 -15.51 9.31 -1.44
N GLU A 37 -15.90 8.52 -2.43
CA GLU A 37 -16.66 9.02 -3.59
C GLU A 37 -18.05 9.59 -3.22
N GLN A 38 -18.69 9.09 -2.17
CA GLN A 38 -19.93 9.68 -1.66
C GLN A 38 -19.70 11.07 -1.08
N VAL A 39 -18.54 11.31 -0.44
CA VAL A 39 -18.16 12.63 0.08
C VAL A 39 -17.98 13.63 -1.06
N VAL A 40 -17.36 13.23 -2.18
CA VAL A 40 -17.21 14.07 -3.37
C VAL A 40 -18.56 14.54 -3.90
N LYS A 41 -19.58 13.67 -3.88
CA LYS A 41 -20.95 14.02 -4.31
C LYS A 41 -21.66 14.98 -3.34
N ALA A 42 -21.28 14.94 -2.08
CA ALA A 42 -21.91 15.75 -1.01
C ALA A 42 -21.26 17.13 -0.84
N LYS A 43 -19.99 17.31 -1.26
CA LYS A 43 -19.23 18.53 -0.97
C LYS A 43 -18.38 18.98 -2.17
N ASN A 44 -18.61 20.23 -2.61
CA ASN A 44 -17.80 20.84 -3.66
C ASN A 44 -16.35 21.07 -3.21
N GLY A 45 -15.40 20.97 -4.16
CA GLY A 45 -13.97 21.16 -3.89
C GLY A 45 -13.30 19.95 -3.24
N VAL A 46 -14.00 18.81 -3.15
CA VAL A 46 -13.46 17.55 -2.68
C VAL A 46 -13.26 16.61 -3.87
N TYR A 47 -12.15 15.94 -3.89
CA TYR A 47 -11.73 15.02 -4.95
C TYR A 47 -11.23 13.72 -4.34
N VAL A 48 -11.27 12.63 -5.11
CA VAL A 48 -10.68 11.33 -4.73
C VAL A 48 -9.67 10.90 -5.77
N VAL A 49 -8.49 10.53 -5.33
CA VAL A 49 -7.54 9.72 -6.09
C VAL A 49 -7.67 8.30 -5.54
N PRO A 50 -8.18 7.33 -6.31
CA PRO A 50 -8.66 6.04 -5.80
C PRO A 50 -7.52 5.08 -5.46
N SER A 51 -6.62 5.50 -4.57
CA SER A 51 -5.57 4.64 -4.03
C SER A 51 -6.19 3.49 -3.23
N ASP A 52 -5.94 2.26 -3.64
CA ASP A 52 -6.47 1.05 -3.00
C ASP A 52 -5.51 0.43 -2.00
N SER A 53 -4.29 0.96 -1.91
CA SER A 53 -3.23 0.52 -1.02
C SER A 53 -2.36 1.69 -0.57
N VAL A 54 -1.65 1.54 0.56
CA VAL A 54 -0.75 2.59 1.09
C VAL A 54 0.40 2.89 0.11
N PRO A 55 1.09 1.90 -0.50
CA PRO A 55 2.13 2.19 -1.48
C PRO A 55 1.64 3.07 -2.64
N ARG A 56 0.45 2.80 -3.19
CA ARG A 56 -0.17 3.64 -4.22
C ARG A 56 -0.48 5.04 -3.72
N GLY A 57 -0.97 5.16 -2.48
CA GLY A 57 -1.18 6.48 -1.88
C GLY A 57 0.09 7.30 -1.71
N VAL A 58 1.19 6.65 -1.36
CA VAL A 58 2.51 7.31 -1.29
C VAL A 58 2.96 7.77 -2.68
N ALA A 59 2.86 6.92 -3.71
CA ALA A 59 3.19 7.31 -5.08
C ALA A 59 2.35 8.51 -5.57
N ALA A 60 1.04 8.50 -5.27
CA ALA A 60 0.17 9.65 -5.55
C ALA A 60 0.62 10.91 -4.82
N MET A 61 1.00 10.82 -3.55
CA MET A 61 1.51 11.97 -2.78
C MET A 61 2.82 12.53 -3.35
N LEU A 62 3.71 11.68 -3.83
CA LEU A 62 4.97 12.12 -4.47
C LEU A 62 4.72 12.83 -5.80
N ALA A 63 3.63 12.52 -6.49
CA ALA A 63 3.22 13.18 -7.72
C ALA A 63 2.45 14.50 -7.49
N PHE A 64 2.10 14.84 -6.25
CA PHE A 64 1.42 16.10 -5.90
C PHE A 64 2.36 17.29 -6.01
N ASN A 65 1.91 18.35 -6.68
CA ASN A 65 2.61 19.63 -6.76
C ASN A 65 1.71 20.77 -6.25
N PRO A 66 2.06 21.44 -5.14
CA PRO A 66 1.23 22.53 -4.57
C PRO A 66 1.10 23.75 -5.48
N GLU A 67 1.99 23.93 -6.46
CA GLU A 67 1.96 25.03 -7.42
C GLU A 67 0.99 24.79 -8.59
N GLU A 68 0.47 23.57 -8.74
CA GLU A 68 -0.42 23.17 -9.81
C GLU A 68 -1.90 23.27 -9.42
N SER A 69 -2.78 23.32 -10.43
CA SER A 69 -4.23 23.28 -10.21
C SER A 69 -4.68 21.93 -9.63
N ALA A 70 -5.87 21.90 -9.04
CA ALA A 70 -6.44 20.66 -8.54
C ALA A 70 -6.61 19.62 -9.67
N GLU A 71 -7.01 20.05 -10.88
CA GLU A 71 -7.19 19.19 -12.05
C GLU A 71 -5.87 18.57 -12.51
N ASN A 72 -4.79 19.36 -12.56
CA ASN A 72 -3.45 18.88 -12.95
C ASN A 72 -2.93 17.90 -11.91
N ASN A 73 -3.10 18.21 -10.63
CA ASN A 73 -2.74 17.30 -9.54
C ASN A 73 -3.52 15.98 -9.61
N LEU A 74 -4.82 16.01 -9.85
CA LEU A 74 -5.63 14.80 -10.01
C LEU A 74 -5.11 13.94 -11.17
N ALA A 75 -4.78 14.55 -12.31
CA ALA A 75 -4.24 13.82 -13.46
C ALA A 75 -2.90 13.15 -13.14
N SER A 76 -1.95 13.89 -12.55
CA SER A 76 -0.62 13.40 -12.18
C SER A 76 -0.68 12.30 -11.11
N MET A 77 -1.45 12.52 -10.05
CA MET A 77 -1.62 11.58 -8.95
C MET A 77 -2.31 10.28 -9.39
N ASN A 78 -3.35 10.37 -10.25
CA ASN A 78 -3.99 9.18 -10.81
C ASN A 78 -3.04 8.39 -11.73
N SER A 79 -2.24 9.07 -12.52
CA SER A 79 -1.23 8.43 -13.38
C SER A 79 -0.20 7.66 -12.56
N ALA A 80 0.21 8.19 -11.41
CA ALA A 80 1.18 7.57 -10.52
C ALA A 80 0.68 6.23 -9.92
N LEU A 81 -0.64 6.05 -9.75
CA LEU A 81 -1.18 4.79 -9.22
C LEU A 81 -0.90 3.59 -10.13
N ALA A 82 -0.90 3.80 -11.46
CA ALA A 82 -0.81 2.72 -12.45
C ALA A 82 0.59 2.08 -12.51
N GLY A 83 1.63 2.80 -12.11
CA GLY A 83 3.03 2.32 -12.13
C GLY A 83 3.40 1.42 -10.95
N ILE A 84 2.52 1.28 -9.95
CA ILE A 84 2.84 0.63 -8.68
C ILE A 84 2.23 -0.77 -8.61
N VAL A 85 3.06 -1.78 -8.40
CA VAL A 85 2.63 -3.10 -7.94
C VAL A 85 2.73 -3.13 -6.42
N ALA A 86 1.59 -3.32 -5.74
CA ALA A 86 1.51 -3.28 -4.28
C ALA A 86 1.56 -4.68 -3.66
N ILE A 87 2.37 -4.82 -2.61
CA ILE A 87 2.51 -6.04 -1.82
C ILE A 87 2.27 -5.70 -0.36
N GLU A 88 1.58 -6.60 0.34
CA GLU A 88 1.28 -6.45 1.77
C GLU A 88 1.64 -7.76 2.48
N VAL A 89 2.31 -7.67 3.64
CA VAL A 89 2.57 -8.81 4.51
C VAL A 89 1.94 -8.55 5.87
N THR A 90 1.02 -9.43 6.27
CA THR A 90 0.29 -9.32 7.53
C THR A 90 0.05 -10.71 8.13
N LYS A 91 -0.45 -10.77 9.37
CA LYS A 91 -0.83 -12.03 10.02
C LYS A 91 -2.27 -12.43 9.69
N ALA A 92 -2.47 -13.70 9.37
CA ALA A 92 -3.79 -14.26 9.19
C ALA A 92 -4.54 -14.34 10.53
N VAL A 93 -5.69 -13.68 10.63
CA VAL A 93 -6.52 -13.71 11.86
C VAL A 93 -7.35 -14.99 11.98
N ARG A 94 -7.53 -15.72 10.90
CA ARG A 94 -8.27 -17.00 10.84
C ARG A 94 -7.69 -17.91 9.77
N PRO A 95 -7.90 -19.25 9.89
CA PRO A 95 -7.50 -20.17 8.82
C PRO A 95 -8.22 -19.85 7.52
N ALA A 96 -7.53 -20.06 6.41
CA ALA A 96 -8.10 -19.91 5.06
C ALA A 96 -7.47 -20.92 4.10
N THR A 97 -8.14 -21.21 3.01
CA THR A 97 -7.57 -21.93 1.86
C THR A 97 -7.85 -21.11 0.63
N VAL A 98 -6.80 -20.72 -0.08
CA VAL A 98 -6.89 -19.92 -1.31
C VAL A 98 -6.04 -20.62 -2.36
N ASP A 99 -6.64 -21.04 -3.47
CA ASP A 99 -5.95 -21.67 -4.62
C ASP A 99 -4.97 -22.79 -4.24
N LYS A 100 -5.29 -23.69 -3.35
CA LYS A 100 -4.44 -24.77 -2.79
C LYS A 100 -3.44 -24.31 -1.70
N LEU A 101 -3.26 -23.03 -1.45
CA LEU A 101 -2.48 -22.52 -0.35
C LEU A 101 -3.29 -22.63 0.94
N LYS A 102 -2.83 -23.44 1.89
CA LYS A 102 -3.42 -23.56 3.23
C LYS A 102 -2.73 -22.56 4.16
N VAL A 103 -3.53 -21.73 4.79
CA VAL A 103 -3.10 -20.71 5.74
C VAL A 103 -3.65 -21.06 7.12
N ALA A 104 -2.82 -21.16 8.12
CA ALA A 104 -3.24 -21.27 9.51
C ALA A 104 -3.40 -19.88 10.15
N ALA A 105 -4.23 -19.79 11.19
CA ALA A 105 -4.32 -18.56 11.97
C ALA A 105 -2.96 -18.25 12.62
N GLY A 106 -2.54 -16.98 12.60
CA GLY A 106 -1.27 -16.52 13.14
C GLY A 106 -0.10 -16.57 12.17
N GLN A 107 -0.18 -17.35 11.07
CA GLN A 107 0.84 -17.32 10.03
C GLN A 107 0.86 -15.97 9.32
N TYR A 108 2.03 -15.58 8.80
CA TYR A 108 2.12 -14.46 7.88
C TYR A 108 1.58 -14.84 6.51
N ILE A 109 0.88 -13.90 5.89
CA ILE A 109 0.36 -14.00 4.52
C ILE A 109 0.91 -12.84 3.70
N GLY A 110 1.32 -13.14 2.47
CA GLY A 110 1.73 -12.18 1.46
C GLY A 110 0.58 -11.98 0.47
N LEU A 111 0.17 -10.72 0.32
CA LEU A 111 -0.81 -10.33 -0.68
C LEU A 111 -0.11 -9.57 -1.80
N LEU A 112 -0.34 -9.99 -3.03
CA LEU A 112 0.04 -9.28 -4.24
C LEU A 112 -1.23 -8.73 -4.87
N GLU A 113 -1.34 -7.41 -5.03
CA GLU A 113 -2.55 -6.76 -5.54
C GLU A 113 -3.82 -7.20 -4.78
N GLY A 114 -3.71 -7.33 -3.46
CA GLY A 114 -4.80 -7.74 -2.58
C GLY A 114 -5.19 -9.22 -2.64
N LYS A 115 -4.47 -10.07 -3.40
CA LYS A 115 -4.68 -11.52 -3.47
C LYS A 115 -3.60 -12.24 -2.65
N ILE A 116 -4.00 -13.19 -1.82
CA ILE A 116 -3.05 -14.02 -1.04
C ILE A 116 -2.28 -14.91 -2.02
N VAL A 117 -0.96 -14.77 -2.04
CA VAL A 117 -0.06 -15.52 -2.93
C VAL A 117 1.02 -16.31 -2.18
N ALA A 118 1.25 -15.99 -0.91
CA ALA A 118 2.24 -16.64 -0.07
C ALA A 118 1.75 -16.75 1.39
N ALA A 119 2.24 -17.76 2.11
CA ALA A 119 2.03 -17.89 3.55
C ALA A 119 3.21 -18.61 4.20
N GLY A 120 3.52 -18.28 5.47
CA GLY A 120 4.63 -18.87 6.20
C GLY A 120 4.77 -18.32 7.61
N GLU A 121 5.80 -18.82 8.31
CA GLU A 121 6.09 -18.41 9.70
C GLU A 121 7.04 -17.20 9.76
N VAL A 122 7.81 -16.93 8.70
CA VAL A 122 8.83 -15.88 8.61
C VAL A 122 8.38 -14.81 7.63
N PRO A 123 8.13 -13.57 8.07
CA PRO A 123 7.55 -12.54 7.24
C PRO A 123 8.45 -12.14 6.06
N GLU A 124 9.77 -12.16 6.21
CA GLU A 124 10.74 -11.87 5.14
C GLU A 124 10.66 -12.89 4.00
N GLN A 125 10.50 -14.18 4.34
CA GLN A 125 10.34 -15.25 3.34
C GLN A 125 9.02 -15.15 2.60
N VAL A 126 7.96 -14.74 3.31
CA VAL A 126 6.64 -14.49 2.72
C VAL A 126 6.69 -13.29 1.78
N LEU A 127 7.36 -12.21 2.18
CA LEU A 127 7.56 -11.04 1.34
C LEU A 127 8.39 -11.39 0.08
N GLU A 128 9.51 -12.09 0.25
CA GLU A 128 10.36 -12.52 -0.86
C GLU A 128 9.59 -13.39 -1.87
N SER A 129 8.74 -14.31 -1.37
CA SER A 129 7.88 -15.15 -2.21
C SER A 129 6.85 -14.33 -2.99
N ALA A 130 6.26 -13.30 -2.38
CA ALA A 130 5.31 -12.41 -3.04
C ALA A 130 6.00 -11.50 -4.07
N LEU A 131 7.18 -10.97 -3.75
CA LEU A 131 8.01 -10.17 -4.67
C LEU A 131 8.44 -10.96 -5.90
N ALA A 132 8.78 -12.25 -5.75
CA ALA A 132 9.13 -13.10 -6.87
C ALA A 132 8.00 -13.24 -7.91
N LEU A 133 6.74 -13.10 -7.47
CA LEU A 133 5.56 -13.14 -8.33
C LEU A 133 5.18 -11.77 -8.91
N ALA A 134 5.74 -10.69 -8.40
CA ALA A 134 5.46 -9.33 -8.85
C ALA A 134 6.10 -8.96 -10.20
N GLY A 135 6.96 -9.82 -10.76
CA GLY A 135 7.58 -9.60 -12.06
C GLY A 135 8.70 -8.57 -12.03
N MET A 136 9.54 -8.59 -10.99
CA MET A 136 10.69 -7.69 -10.89
C MET A 136 11.64 -7.83 -12.09
N SER A 137 12.07 -6.70 -12.62
CA SER A 137 13.03 -6.60 -13.72
C SER A 137 14.16 -5.62 -13.38
N PRO A 138 15.31 -5.69 -14.05
CA PRO A 138 16.35 -4.68 -13.90
C PRO A 138 15.80 -3.27 -14.08
N SER A 139 16.25 -2.32 -13.30
CA SER A 139 15.78 -0.93 -13.19
C SER A 139 14.50 -0.71 -12.36
N HIS A 140 13.85 -1.75 -11.84
CA HIS A 140 12.78 -1.54 -10.87
C HIS A 140 13.33 -1.06 -9.53
N VAL A 141 12.57 -0.19 -8.89
CA VAL A 141 12.76 0.19 -7.50
C VAL A 141 11.75 -0.57 -6.65
N VAL A 142 12.24 -1.23 -5.61
CA VAL A 142 11.42 -1.90 -4.60
C VAL A 142 11.50 -1.10 -3.32
N THR A 143 10.41 -0.48 -2.90
CA THR A 143 10.37 0.22 -1.61
C THR A 143 9.71 -0.67 -0.57
N LEU A 144 10.40 -0.94 0.53
CA LEU A 144 9.90 -1.70 1.67
C LEU A 144 9.56 -0.75 2.81
N TYR A 145 8.28 -0.67 3.18
CA TYR A 145 7.81 0.09 4.33
C TYR A 145 7.72 -0.85 5.53
N LEU A 146 8.57 -0.63 6.53
CA LEU A 146 8.67 -1.43 7.73
C LEU A 146 7.54 -1.08 8.70
N GLY A 147 6.76 -2.09 9.10
CA GLY A 147 5.75 -1.94 10.13
C GLY A 147 6.34 -1.83 11.53
N ALA A 148 5.51 -1.43 12.50
CA ALA A 148 5.95 -1.26 13.88
C ALA A 148 6.51 -2.53 14.54
N ALA A 149 6.18 -3.72 14.01
CA ALA A 149 6.67 -5.01 14.49
C ALA A 149 7.79 -5.60 13.63
N ALA A 150 8.23 -4.92 12.56
CA ALA A 150 9.32 -5.39 11.71
C ALA A 150 10.67 -5.08 12.37
N ASP A 151 11.61 -6.01 12.24
CA ASP A 151 12.99 -5.80 12.65
C ASP A 151 13.77 -5.17 11.46
N ARG A 152 14.57 -4.15 11.78
CA ARG A 152 15.31 -3.43 10.74
C ARG A 152 16.47 -4.25 10.20
N ASP A 153 17.17 -5.00 11.06
CA ASP A 153 18.32 -5.82 10.65
C ASP A 153 17.85 -6.95 9.71
N ASP A 154 16.69 -7.56 10.00
CA ASP A 154 16.07 -8.56 9.13
C ASP A 154 15.66 -7.97 7.77
N ALA A 155 15.15 -6.74 7.76
CA ALA A 155 14.77 -6.02 6.53
C ALA A 155 16.02 -5.65 5.70
N GLU A 156 17.11 -5.21 6.33
CA GLU A 156 18.38 -4.92 5.66
C GLU A 156 19.00 -6.20 5.07
N ALA A 157 18.96 -7.31 5.80
CA ALA A 157 19.40 -8.60 5.28
C ALA A 157 18.55 -9.08 4.10
N LEU A 158 17.23 -8.84 4.12
CA LEU A 158 16.35 -9.12 2.99
C LEU A 158 16.68 -8.25 1.78
N SER A 159 16.86 -6.94 1.99
CA SER A 159 17.22 -5.99 0.92
C SER A 159 18.49 -6.44 0.19
N GLN A 160 19.54 -6.76 0.92
CA GLN A 160 20.79 -7.25 0.35
C GLN A 160 20.61 -8.56 -0.45
N ARG A 161 19.79 -9.49 0.06
CA ARG A 161 19.50 -10.74 -0.67
C ARG A 161 18.73 -10.49 -1.96
N LEU A 162 17.77 -9.57 -1.95
CA LEU A 162 16.99 -9.21 -3.13
C LEU A 162 17.88 -8.61 -4.22
N GLU A 163 18.74 -7.65 -3.89
CA GLU A 163 19.67 -7.03 -4.83
C GLU A 163 20.69 -8.02 -5.40
N GLN A 164 21.16 -8.97 -4.57
CA GLN A 164 22.07 -10.03 -5.03
C GLN A 164 21.40 -11.01 -6.00
N ARG A 165 20.12 -11.36 -5.76
CA ARG A 165 19.36 -12.30 -6.59
C ARG A 165 18.79 -11.68 -7.85
N HIS A 166 18.55 -10.38 -7.83
CA HIS A 166 17.96 -9.61 -8.93
C HIS A 166 18.87 -8.43 -9.31
N PRO A 167 19.98 -8.69 -10.01
CA PRO A 167 20.90 -7.62 -10.39
C PRO A 167 20.21 -6.51 -11.18
N GLY A 168 20.42 -5.27 -10.75
CA GLY A 168 19.86 -4.08 -11.39
C GLY A 168 18.58 -3.54 -10.76
N ILE A 169 18.00 -4.20 -9.73
CA ILE A 169 16.99 -3.56 -8.90
C ILE A 169 17.66 -2.70 -7.82
N GLN A 170 16.93 -1.71 -7.35
CA GLN A 170 17.26 -0.95 -6.15
C GLN A 170 16.24 -1.30 -5.06
N VAL A 171 16.67 -1.45 -3.81
CA VAL A 171 15.76 -1.69 -2.68
C VAL A 171 15.91 -0.57 -1.66
N ASP A 172 14.84 0.18 -1.46
CA ASP A 172 14.76 1.26 -0.48
C ASP A 172 13.99 0.81 0.76
N LEU A 173 14.51 1.15 1.95
CA LEU A 173 13.87 0.85 3.23
C LEU A 173 13.31 2.14 3.84
N VAL A 174 12.04 2.10 4.22
CA VAL A 174 11.32 3.21 4.84
C VAL A 174 10.71 2.76 6.16
N ASP A 175 10.95 3.48 7.25
CA ASP A 175 10.30 3.25 8.54
C ASP A 175 8.85 3.74 8.46
N GLY A 176 7.94 2.84 8.14
CA GLY A 176 6.52 3.15 7.98
C GLY A 176 5.75 3.19 9.30
N GLY A 177 6.14 2.36 10.27
CA GLY A 177 5.51 2.30 11.60
C GLY A 177 4.05 1.82 11.62
N GLN A 178 3.53 1.30 10.51
CA GLN A 178 2.15 0.84 10.41
C GLN A 178 1.87 -0.35 11.35
N PRO A 179 0.69 -0.39 12.02
CA PRO A 179 0.46 -1.32 13.13
C PRO A 179 0.06 -2.73 12.70
N HIS A 180 -0.57 -2.94 11.56
CA HIS A 180 -1.17 -4.24 11.18
C HIS A 180 -0.41 -5.00 10.12
N TYR A 181 0.39 -4.32 9.35
CA TYR A 181 1.21 -4.89 8.30
C TYR A 181 2.67 -4.95 8.76
N HIS A 182 3.25 -6.14 8.70
CA HIS A 182 4.66 -6.32 9.01
C HIS A 182 5.53 -5.61 7.96
N TYR A 183 5.16 -5.81 6.69
CA TYR A 183 5.72 -5.07 5.56
C TYR A 183 4.61 -4.61 4.62
N LEU A 184 4.78 -3.41 4.06
CA LEU A 184 4.17 -3.01 2.81
C LEU A 184 5.30 -2.83 1.80
N ALA A 185 5.05 -3.15 0.53
CA ALA A 185 6.05 -2.94 -0.50
C ALA A 185 5.42 -2.41 -1.79
N SER A 186 6.19 -1.62 -2.53
CA SER A 186 5.93 -1.27 -3.91
C SER A 186 7.03 -1.78 -4.82
N VAL A 187 6.65 -2.14 -6.04
CA VAL A 187 7.57 -2.37 -7.17
C VAL A 187 7.16 -1.38 -8.27
N GLU A 188 8.10 -0.56 -8.72
CA GLU A 188 7.91 0.49 -9.71
C GLU A 188 9.06 0.57 -10.72
#